data_7ab597a4c024cec90ddc26d3e4a85508
#
_entry.id   7ab597a4c024cec90ddc26d3e4a85508
#
_cell.length_a   1.000
_cell.length_b   1.000
_cell.length_c   1.000
_cell.angle_alpha   90.00
_cell.angle_beta   90.00
_cell.angle_gamma   90.00
#
_symmetry.space_group_name_H-M   'P 1'
#
loop_
_entity.id
_entity.type
_entity.pdbx_description
1 polymer ?
#
loop_
_entity_poly.entity_id
_entity_poly.type
_entity_poly.pdbx_seq_one_letter_code
_entity_poly.pdbx_strand_id
1 'polypeptide(L)'
;MNNNPITIHQFLISLAVAIAALLTGCGGDQGDVSNPWSTPETLIFSYPYPGQTEVPATAPVILRFSSALEQEVIDDIDSRLQLVSDTDGNTVMVDYQVVDNGRGLALYPQSRLAPAEAYHLVVNDDGLGAIDDNSVARVRFRTAGSQAGASQTMGSGSFTLLSATPLDQPSLLEPIDDASHPNDMSTFRMSFNQTVDPTSTAYGETGSVQLRDNLGKLVPASLFLQGRYLTLDPDQDLKPVEHTLTIAGLRAQTTGEQLPEYNRTFVPEATLPRATSVLKVGSLGAEQPGLVSTLTGNPINQVPVQSFVLGDESFTGLSGDLAADLAFAPNFPNAVPLRVPAGSVLRGTPVDVNILGEIPSGLETGEVTITILSDANGYLIPNPFSDSPSVPRYALLNMDAAMTAAGQEPNAALSQNLLNVQVAGLAVVKDGVLVLDAVSVVEPDVLGLEKASGLLSFRMEAYQNQRQAPAPSQDTRPLQLQSWAPGETFQPNARPGDPVILNFN
;
A
#
# COMPACT_ATOMS: atom_id res chain seq x y z
N MET A 1 -2.16 -37.96 35.02
CA MET A 1 -1.84 -37.03 33.91
C MET A 1 -3.06 -36.93 33.03
N ASN A 2 -3.93 -35.97 33.28
CA ASN A 2 -5.15 -35.73 32.50
C ASN A 2 -4.88 -34.60 31.51
N ASN A 3 -4.62 -34.98 30.26
CA ASN A 3 -4.65 -34.05 29.14
C ASN A 3 -6.10 -33.87 28.71
N ASN A 4 -6.73 -32.77 29.14
CA ASN A 4 -7.97 -32.32 28.54
C ASN A 4 -7.62 -31.56 27.25
N PRO A 5 -8.07 -31.96 26.08
CA PRO A 5 -7.94 -31.17 24.88
C PRO A 5 -8.86 -29.94 25.02
N ILE A 6 -8.27 -28.76 25.08
CA ILE A 6 -9.00 -27.50 24.92
C ILE A 6 -9.64 -27.57 23.53
N THR A 7 -10.95 -27.63 23.51
CA THR A 7 -11.70 -27.72 22.24
C THR A 7 -11.55 -26.40 21.47
N ILE A 8 -11.28 -26.51 20.18
CA ILE A 8 -11.19 -25.38 19.21
C ILE A 8 -12.34 -24.38 19.38
N HIS A 9 -13.47 -24.85 19.90
CA HIS A 9 -14.67 -24.03 20.18
C HIS A 9 -14.45 -22.98 21.27
N GLN A 10 -13.69 -23.30 22.32
CA GLN A 10 -13.40 -22.34 23.41
C GLN A 10 -12.35 -21.32 22.97
N PHE A 11 -11.44 -21.71 22.09
CA PHE A 11 -10.41 -20.83 21.53
C PHE A 11 -11.02 -19.80 20.58
N LEU A 12 -11.97 -20.21 19.73
CA LEU A 12 -12.66 -19.30 18.80
C LEU A 12 -13.59 -18.29 19.50
N ILE A 13 -14.23 -18.71 20.59
CA ILE A 13 -15.05 -17.80 21.41
C ILE A 13 -14.16 -16.80 22.16
N SER A 14 -13.04 -17.25 22.68
CA SER A 14 -12.07 -16.38 23.37
C SER A 14 -11.38 -15.40 22.40
N LEU A 15 -11.13 -15.80 21.17
CA LEU A 15 -10.52 -14.95 20.14
C LEU A 15 -11.53 -13.89 19.63
N ALA A 16 -12.78 -14.26 19.40
CA ALA A 16 -13.83 -13.31 19.03
C ALA A 16 -14.07 -12.27 20.15
N VAL A 17 -14.00 -12.68 21.41
CA VAL A 17 -14.10 -11.78 22.57
C VAL A 17 -12.84 -10.92 22.71
N ALA A 18 -11.66 -11.44 22.41
CA ALA A 18 -10.41 -10.67 22.46
C ALA A 18 -10.31 -9.61 21.35
N ILE A 19 -10.74 -9.94 20.13
CA ILE A 19 -10.85 -8.97 19.02
C ILE A 19 -11.92 -7.92 19.36
N ALA A 20 -13.07 -8.33 19.91
CA ALA A 20 -14.11 -7.41 20.36
C ALA A 20 -13.60 -6.52 21.51
N ALA A 21 -12.83 -7.05 22.46
CA ALA A 21 -12.32 -6.28 23.60
C ALA A 21 -11.24 -5.25 23.22
N LEU A 22 -10.47 -5.47 22.15
CA LEU A 22 -9.48 -4.52 21.66
C LEU A 22 -10.08 -3.45 20.75
N LEU A 23 -11.27 -3.69 20.23
CA LEU A 23 -11.98 -2.82 19.31
C LEU A 23 -13.25 -2.23 19.93
N THR A 24 -13.56 -2.51 21.19
CA THR A 24 -14.73 -1.97 21.91
C THR A 24 -14.64 -0.48 22.25
N GLY A 25 -13.88 0.29 21.48
CA GLY A 25 -13.94 1.73 21.51
C GLY A 25 -15.06 2.36 20.67
N CYS A 26 -15.90 1.58 19.96
CA CYS A 26 -16.94 2.13 19.10
C CYS A 26 -18.28 1.45 19.30
N GLY A 27 -19.09 1.92 20.23
CA GLY A 27 -20.46 1.48 20.44
C GLY A 27 -21.13 2.26 21.55
N GLY A 28 -21.07 3.57 21.50
CA GLY A 28 -21.87 4.47 22.33
C GLY A 28 -23.03 5.00 21.50
N ASP A 29 -24.23 4.62 21.89
CA ASP A 29 -25.49 5.24 21.50
C ASP A 29 -25.39 6.76 21.68
N GLN A 30 -25.95 7.54 20.75
CA GLN A 30 -26.00 8.99 20.82
C GLN A 30 -26.90 9.44 21.96
N GLY A 31 -26.38 9.43 23.16
CA GLY A 31 -26.93 10.19 24.27
C GLY A 31 -26.02 11.39 24.51
N ASP A 32 -26.55 12.59 24.34
CA ASP A 32 -25.92 13.85 24.77
C ASP A 32 -25.53 13.75 26.25
N VAL A 33 -24.29 13.29 26.49
CA VAL A 33 -23.64 13.50 27.79
C VAL A 33 -22.54 14.52 27.52
N SER A 34 -22.81 15.77 27.86
CA SER A 34 -21.79 16.79 27.97
C SER A 34 -20.71 16.32 28.95
N ASN A 35 -19.64 15.74 28.41
CA ASN A 35 -18.49 15.33 29.18
C ASN A 35 -17.63 16.58 29.44
N PRO A 36 -17.38 17.00 30.70
CA PRO A 36 -16.57 18.17 31.01
C PRO A 36 -15.08 17.98 30.69
N TRP A 37 -14.68 16.83 30.17
CA TRP A 37 -13.35 16.53 29.64
C TRP A 37 -13.46 16.27 28.14
N SER A 38 -13.82 17.29 27.36
CA SER A 38 -13.73 17.17 25.89
C SER A 38 -12.26 16.95 25.52
N THR A 39 -11.97 15.75 25.02
CA THR A 39 -10.73 15.56 24.26
C THR A 39 -10.74 16.55 23.10
N PRO A 40 -9.66 17.29 22.87
CA PRO A 40 -9.59 18.19 21.73
C PRO A 40 -9.99 17.45 20.46
N GLU A 41 -10.72 18.11 19.61
CA GLU A 41 -10.98 17.61 18.27
C GLU A 41 -9.64 17.51 17.55
N THR A 42 -9.39 16.42 16.85
CA THR A 42 -8.05 16.10 16.34
C THR A 42 -8.10 15.49 14.96
N LEU A 43 -6.96 15.54 14.27
CA LEU A 43 -6.71 14.67 13.13
C LEU A 43 -6.79 13.21 13.60
N ILE A 44 -7.41 12.32 12.80
CA ILE A 44 -7.48 10.89 13.08
C ILE A 44 -6.88 10.05 11.95
N PHE A 45 -6.64 10.65 10.78
CA PHE A 45 -6.01 9.98 9.65
C PHE A 45 -5.32 10.99 8.75
N SER A 46 -4.16 10.62 8.24
CA SER A 46 -3.53 11.27 7.08
C SER A 46 -3.02 10.23 6.08
N TYR A 47 -3.07 10.59 4.82
CA TYR A 47 -2.26 9.98 3.77
C TYR A 47 -1.55 11.11 3.02
N PRO A 48 -0.24 11.08 2.87
CA PRO A 48 0.70 10.13 3.45
C PRO A 48 0.64 10.11 4.98
N TYR A 49 0.97 8.94 5.60
CA TYR A 49 1.03 8.87 7.06
C TYR A 49 2.30 9.56 7.59
N PRO A 50 2.34 9.95 8.87
CA PRO A 50 3.50 10.63 9.45
C PRO A 50 4.79 9.82 9.30
N GLY A 51 5.80 10.41 8.67
CA GLY A 51 7.09 9.76 8.41
C GLY A 51 7.10 8.84 7.18
N GLN A 52 6.03 8.77 6.39
CA GLN A 52 6.01 7.95 5.18
C GLN A 52 7.11 8.37 4.20
N THR A 53 7.85 7.39 3.71
CA THR A 53 8.83 7.56 2.64
C THR A 53 8.33 6.88 1.36
N GLU A 54 9.00 7.13 0.24
CA GLU A 54 8.63 6.53 -1.05
C GLU A 54 7.22 6.93 -1.53
N VAL A 55 6.73 8.10 -1.10
CA VAL A 55 5.43 8.62 -1.50
C VAL A 55 5.45 8.98 -2.99
N PRO A 56 4.49 8.50 -3.81
CA PRO A 56 4.40 8.89 -5.21
C PRO A 56 4.33 10.42 -5.39
N ALA A 57 5.01 10.93 -6.40
CA ALA A 57 5.09 12.38 -6.63
C ALA A 57 3.74 13.03 -7.00
N THR A 58 2.75 12.23 -7.36
CA THR A 58 1.37 12.67 -7.69
C THR A 58 0.41 12.51 -6.50
N ALA A 59 0.90 12.03 -5.36
CA ALA A 59 0.04 11.75 -4.21
C ALA A 59 -0.59 13.02 -3.64
N PRO A 60 -1.91 13.05 -3.42
CA PRO A 60 -2.56 14.08 -2.63
C PRO A 60 -2.24 13.89 -1.15
N VAL A 61 -2.39 14.96 -0.37
CA VAL A 61 -2.45 14.86 1.09
C VAL A 61 -3.91 14.75 1.51
N ILE A 62 -4.27 13.66 2.17
CA ILE A 62 -5.64 13.38 2.62
C ILE A 62 -5.67 13.44 4.14
N LEU A 63 -6.59 14.20 4.68
CA LEU A 63 -6.76 14.38 6.12
C LEU A 63 -8.18 13.97 6.52
N ARG A 64 -8.30 13.31 7.68
CA ARG A 64 -9.57 12.98 8.30
C ARG A 64 -9.58 13.44 9.73
N PHE A 65 -10.60 14.20 10.10
CA PHE A 65 -10.76 14.79 11.42
C PHE A 65 -11.81 14.01 12.25
N SER A 66 -11.72 14.09 13.56
CA SER A 66 -12.70 13.49 14.48
C SER A 66 -14.08 14.19 14.40
N SER A 67 -14.09 15.49 14.05
CA SER A 67 -15.28 16.30 13.82
C SER A 67 -15.22 17.03 12.48
N ALA A 68 -16.30 17.65 12.07
CA ALA A 68 -16.32 18.49 10.87
C ALA A 68 -15.64 19.82 11.13
N LEU A 69 -14.88 20.30 10.15
CA LEU A 69 -14.38 21.69 10.14
C LEU A 69 -15.55 22.67 10.09
N GLU A 70 -15.40 23.78 10.77
CA GLU A 70 -16.35 24.89 10.69
C GLU A 70 -16.36 25.50 9.29
N GLN A 71 -17.51 26.01 8.84
CA GLN A 71 -17.64 26.57 7.49
C GLN A 71 -16.69 27.75 7.27
N GLU A 72 -16.44 28.58 8.30
CA GLU A 72 -15.49 29.69 8.24
C GLU A 72 -14.05 29.21 7.98
N VAL A 73 -13.67 28.08 8.57
CA VAL A 73 -12.35 27.46 8.33
C VAL A 73 -12.26 26.91 6.89
N ILE A 74 -13.34 26.30 6.40
CA ILE A 74 -13.40 25.78 5.03
C ILE A 74 -13.31 26.89 3.99
N ASP A 75 -14.02 28.00 4.22
CA ASP A 75 -14.08 29.12 3.27
C ASP A 75 -12.73 29.84 3.11
N ASP A 76 -11.82 29.69 4.08
CA ASP A 76 -10.51 30.36 4.13
C ASP A 76 -9.34 29.36 4.29
N ILE A 77 -9.56 28.11 3.87
CA ILE A 77 -8.64 26.98 4.14
C ILE A 77 -7.26 27.18 3.52
N ASP A 78 -7.15 27.80 2.37
CA ASP A 78 -5.91 28.07 1.64
C ASP A 78 -4.97 29.02 2.39
N SER A 79 -5.53 29.92 3.19
CA SER A 79 -4.77 30.81 4.07
C SER A 79 -4.36 30.14 5.39
N ARG A 80 -5.10 29.13 5.84
CA ARG A 80 -4.95 28.46 7.15
C ARG A 80 -4.05 27.24 7.13
N LEU A 81 -4.06 26.47 6.05
CA LEU A 81 -3.34 25.21 5.92
C LEU A 81 -2.52 25.20 4.64
N GLN A 82 -1.23 24.89 4.76
CA GLN A 82 -0.31 24.87 3.62
C GLN A 82 0.55 23.61 3.62
N LEU A 83 0.87 23.12 2.42
CA LEU A 83 1.88 22.11 2.20
C LEU A 83 3.21 22.81 1.87
N VAL A 84 4.27 22.50 2.61
CA VAL A 84 5.56 23.20 2.51
C VAL A 84 6.70 22.21 2.27
N SER A 85 7.63 22.54 1.37
CA SER A 85 8.87 21.82 1.14
C SER A 85 9.88 22.10 2.26
N ASP A 86 10.53 21.05 2.78
CA ASP A 86 11.54 21.18 3.82
C ASP A 86 12.86 21.76 3.31
N THR A 87 13.16 21.63 2.01
CA THR A 87 14.46 22.05 1.45
C THR A 87 14.55 23.55 1.24
N ASP A 88 13.50 24.15 0.71
CA ASP A 88 13.51 25.56 0.34
C ASP A 88 12.47 26.40 1.09
N GLY A 89 11.62 25.77 1.89
CA GLY A 89 10.56 26.45 2.64
C GLY A 89 9.43 26.99 1.78
N ASN A 90 9.37 26.61 0.51
CA ASN A 90 8.33 27.11 -0.40
C ASN A 90 7.02 26.36 -0.19
N THR A 91 5.93 27.11 -0.28
CA THR A 91 4.57 26.57 -0.27
C THR A 91 4.28 25.90 -1.62
N VAL A 92 3.76 24.69 -1.58
CA VAL A 92 3.26 23.95 -2.74
C VAL A 92 1.87 24.46 -3.09
N MET A 93 1.63 24.79 -4.35
CA MET A 93 0.28 25.10 -4.83
C MET A 93 -0.57 23.84 -4.85
N VAL A 94 -1.71 23.88 -4.16
CA VAL A 94 -2.64 22.76 -4.03
C VAL A 94 -4.07 23.21 -4.27
N ASP A 95 -4.90 22.30 -4.76
CA ASP A 95 -6.34 22.45 -4.81
C ASP A 95 -6.95 21.71 -3.61
N TYR A 96 -7.86 22.37 -2.89
CA TYR A 96 -8.50 21.83 -1.71
C TYR A 96 -9.86 21.24 -2.05
N GLN A 97 -10.09 20.00 -1.60
CA GLN A 97 -11.39 19.34 -1.71
C GLN A 97 -11.90 18.92 -0.33
N VAL A 98 -13.09 19.41 0.02
CA VAL A 98 -13.78 19.01 1.24
C VAL A 98 -14.47 17.66 1.04
N VAL A 99 -14.27 16.75 1.97
CA VAL A 99 -14.78 15.38 1.92
C VAL A 99 -15.66 15.10 3.13
N ASP A 100 -16.64 14.21 2.98
CA ASP A 100 -17.51 13.71 4.05
C ASP A 100 -18.07 14.82 4.96
N ASN A 101 -18.75 15.79 4.36
CA ASN A 101 -19.40 16.89 5.06
C ASN A 101 -18.48 17.68 6.00
N GLY A 102 -17.25 17.98 5.58
CA GLY A 102 -16.29 18.75 6.35
C GLY A 102 -15.42 17.93 7.29
N ARG A 103 -15.65 16.63 7.43
CA ARG A 103 -14.80 15.76 8.27
C ARG A 103 -13.52 15.30 7.59
N GLY A 104 -13.37 15.54 6.31
CA GLY A 104 -12.17 15.24 5.53
C GLY A 104 -11.78 16.40 4.63
N LEU A 105 -10.49 16.46 4.36
CA LEU A 105 -9.90 17.44 3.46
C LEU A 105 -8.82 16.75 2.62
N ALA A 106 -8.87 16.93 1.31
CA ALA A 106 -7.84 16.47 0.41
C ALA A 106 -7.15 17.65 -0.26
N LEU A 107 -5.82 17.65 -0.27
CA LEU A 107 -4.96 18.65 -0.89
C LEU A 107 -4.31 17.99 -2.12
N TYR A 108 -4.69 18.43 -3.30
CA TYR A 108 -4.16 17.93 -4.57
C TYR A 108 -3.07 18.87 -5.09
N PRO A 109 -1.78 18.45 -5.13
CA PRO A 109 -0.73 19.28 -5.73
C PRO A 109 -1.04 19.59 -7.20
N GLN A 110 -0.99 20.87 -7.58
CA GLN A 110 -1.24 21.31 -8.97
C GLN A 110 -0.15 20.88 -9.95
N SER A 111 1.02 20.46 -9.43
CA SER A 111 2.11 19.88 -10.18
C SER A 111 2.72 18.73 -9.40
N ARG A 112 3.42 17.82 -10.10
CA ARG A 112 4.14 16.74 -9.41
C ARG A 112 5.10 17.30 -8.36
N LEU A 113 5.09 16.70 -7.17
CA LEU A 113 6.03 17.01 -6.11
C LEU A 113 7.46 16.67 -6.56
N ALA A 114 8.44 17.41 -6.03
CA ALA A 114 9.84 17.12 -6.32
C ALA A 114 10.23 15.73 -5.77
N PRO A 115 11.05 14.96 -6.48
CA PRO A 115 11.47 13.63 -6.05
C PRO A 115 12.48 13.69 -4.90
N ALA A 116 12.45 12.69 -4.02
CA ALA A 116 13.32 12.57 -2.84
C ALA A 116 13.26 13.79 -1.89
N GLU A 117 12.19 14.56 -1.97
CA GLU A 117 11.96 15.78 -1.21
C GLU A 117 11.07 15.49 0.00
N ALA A 118 11.35 16.16 1.11
CA ALA A 118 10.52 16.10 2.30
C ALA A 118 9.53 17.25 2.34
N TYR A 119 8.30 16.94 2.75
CA TYR A 119 7.19 17.89 2.85
C TYR A 119 6.51 17.76 4.21
N HIS A 120 5.95 18.87 4.69
CA HIS A 120 5.13 18.88 5.89
C HIS A 120 3.96 19.85 5.76
N LEU A 121 2.96 19.67 6.61
CA LEU A 121 1.84 20.60 6.74
C LEU A 121 2.14 21.68 7.76
N VAL A 122 1.77 22.91 7.41
CA VAL A 122 1.84 24.09 8.27
C VAL A 122 0.44 24.61 8.48
N VAL A 123 0.05 24.77 9.76
CA VAL A 123 -1.16 25.47 10.16
C VAL A 123 -0.76 26.89 10.56
N ASN A 124 -1.37 27.89 9.94
CA ASN A 124 -1.08 29.31 10.20
C ASN A 124 -1.79 29.79 11.47
N ASP A 125 -1.49 31.01 11.90
CA ASP A 125 -1.90 31.61 13.19
C ASP A 125 -3.42 31.63 13.45
N ASP A 126 -4.24 31.61 12.38
CA ASP A 126 -5.70 31.57 12.49
C ASP A 126 -6.25 30.16 12.84
N GLY A 127 -5.40 29.13 12.77
CA GLY A 127 -5.70 27.76 13.16
C GLY A 127 -6.82 27.08 12.34
N LEU A 128 -7.15 25.86 12.72
CA LEU A 128 -8.23 25.05 12.11
C LEU A 128 -9.49 24.97 13.01
N GLY A 129 -9.80 26.05 13.73
CA GLY A 129 -10.96 26.10 14.60
C GLY A 129 -10.81 25.23 15.84
N ALA A 130 -11.70 24.26 16.06
CA ALA A 130 -11.66 23.37 17.20
C ALA A 130 -10.63 22.23 17.07
N ILE A 131 -10.06 22.02 15.90
CA ILE A 131 -9.07 20.96 15.64
C ILE A 131 -7.72 21.33 16.30
N ASP A 132 -7.09 20.35 16.92
CA ASP A 132 -5.72 20.49 17.44
C ASP A 132 -4.71 20.64 16.29
N ASP A 133 -4.22 21.83 16.09
CA ASP A 133 -3.25 22.17 15.04
C ASP A 133 -1.96 21.33 15.15
N ASN A 134 -1.54 20.97 16.37
CA ASN A 134 -0.37 20.12 16.56
C ASN A 134 -0.56 18.73 15.99
N SER A 135 -1.79 18.22 15.94
CA SER A 135 -2.07 16.94 15.32
C SER A 135 -1.82 16.98 13.81
N VAL A 136 -2.17 18.09 13.16
CA VAL A 136 -1.96 18.30 11.72
C VAL A 136 -0.48 18.53 11.40
N ALA A 137 0.24 19.28 12.23
CA ALA A 137 1.66 19.56 12.07
C ALA A 137 2.55 18.30 12.17
N ARG A 138 2.00 17.18 12.65
CA ARG A 138 2.70 15.87 12.61
C ARG A 138 2.78 15.26 11.20
N VAL A 139 1.97 15.72 10.26
CA VAL A 139 1.98 15.19 8.89
C VAL A 139 3.22 15.67 8.17
N ARG A 140 4.18 14.77 8.07
CA ARG A 140 5.44 14.95 7.35
C ARG A 140 5.73 13.68 6.57
N PHE A 141 6.18 13.80 5.32
CA PHE A 141 6.47 12.66 4.46
C PHE A 141 7.61 13.00 3.49
N ARG A 142 8.12 11.96 2.80
CA ARG A 142 9.14 12.12 1.77
C ARG A 142 8.72 11.44 0.49
N THR A 143 8.84 12.14 -0.63
CA THR A 143 8.54 11.58 -1.95
C THR A 143 9.57 10.55 -2.39
N ALA A 144 9.15 9.68 -3.30
CA ALA A 144 10.02 8.69 -3.92
C ALA A 144 11.25 9.35 -4.57
N GLY A 145 12.42 8.78 -4.33
CA GLY A 145 13.71 9.34 -4.78
C GLY A 145 14.08 9.06 -6.21
N SER A 146 13.16 8.61 -7.06
CA SER A 146 13.42 8.27 -8.44
C SER A 146 12.55 9.07 -9.38
N GLN A 147 13.06 9.34 -10.57
CA GLN A 147 12.37 10.02 -11.64
C GLN A 147 11.75 9.03 -12.61
N ALA A 148 10.56 9.33 -13.12
CA ALA A 148 9.98 8.61 -14.22
C ALA A 148 10.59 9.02 -15.57
N GLY A 149 10.61 8.11 -16.56
CA GLY A 149 11.00 8.38 -17.93
C GLY A 149 12.51 8.42 -18.19
N ALA A 150 12.88 8.97 -19.33
CA ALA A 150 14.28 9.00 -19.80
C ALA A 150 15.25 9.75 -18.87
N SER A 151 14.74 10.63 -18.01
CA SER A 151 15.54 11.34 -17.01
C SER A 151 15.90 10.49 -15.79
N GLN A 152 15.30 9.31 -15.61
CA GLN A 152 15.71 8.35 -14.56
C GLN A 152 17.14 7.81 -14.76
N THR A 153 17.68 7.97 -15.93
CA THR A 153 18.97 7.37 -16.32
C THR A 153 20.19 8.06 -15.70
N MET A 154 19.99 9.17 -15.03
CA MET A 154 21.08 9.98 -14.49
C MET A 154 21.00 10.04 -12.97
N GLY A 155 21.05 8.88 -12.32
CA GLY A 155 21.33 8.85 -10.89
C GLY A 155 22.64 9.58 -10.62
N SER A 156 22.61 10.68 -9.90
CA SER A 156 23.82 11.37 -9.46
C SER A 156 24.28 10.77 -8.14
N GLY A 157 25.51 10.32 -8.09
CA GLY A 157 26.11 9.80 -6.86
C GLY A 157 26.30 8.27 -6.87
N SER A 158 26.89 7.77 -5.81
CA SER A 158 27.15 6.35 -5.61
C SER A 158 25.87 5.53 -5.55
N PHE A 159 25.90 4.31 -6.05
CA PHE A 159 24.77 3.39 -5.93
C PHE A 159 24.59 2.95 -4.48
N THR A 160 23.45 3.26 -3.88
CA THR A 160 23.19 3.05 -2.45
C THR A 160 21.82 2.42 -2.19
N LEU A 161 21.75 1.62 -1.13
CA LEU A 161 20.51 1.16 -0.53
C LEU A 161 19.93 2.31 0.31
N LEU A 162 18.67 2.67 0.05
CA LEU A 162 17.96 3.73 0.78
C LEU A 162 17.19 3.16 1.97
N SER A 163 16.57 2.00 1.79
CA SER A 163 15.83 1.33 2.86
C SER A 163 15.83 -0.18 2.68
N ALA A 164 15.72 -0.92 3.79
CA ALA A 164 15.51 -2.36 3.82
C ALA A 164 14.49 -2.67 4.93
N THR A 165 13.21 -2.67 4.60
CA THR A 165 12.12 -2.95 5.54
C THR A 165 11.89 -4.46 5.65
N PRO A 166 11.72 -5.03 6.86
CA PRO A 166 11.68 -4.39 8.18
C PRO A 166 13.02 -4.37 8.93
N LEU A 167 14.15 -4.44 8.25
CA LEU A 167 15.48 -4.61 8.86
C LEU A 167 16.14 -3.29 9.29
N ASP A 168 15.94 -2.23 8.51
CA ASP A 168 16.56 -0.92 8.73
C ASP A 168 15.51 0.19 8.73
N GLN A 169 15.81 1.26 9.47
CA GLN A 169 15.07 2.51 9.42
C GLN A 169 15.30 3.27 8.08
N PRO A 170 14.33 4.03 7.57
CA PRO A 170 13.01 4.25 8.14
C PRO A 170 12.08 3.05 7.91
N SER A 171 11.50 2.53 8.96
CA SER A 171 10.42 1.55 8.83
C SER A 171 9.10 2.30 8.56
N LEU A 172 8.09 1.57 8.05
CA LEU A 172 6.72 2.08 7.91
C LEU A 172 6.12 2.60 9.24
N LEU A 173 6.83 2.48 10.36
CA LEU A 173 6.29 2.61 11.69
C LEU A 173 7.02 3.61 12.58
N GLU A 174 7.83 4.52 12.00
CA GLU A 174 8.24 5.66 12.83
C GLU A 174 7.00 6.47 13.27
N PRO A 175 6.81 6.68 14.54
CA PRO A 175 7.76 6.71 15.65
C PRO A 175 7.67 5.51 16.61
N ILE A 176 7.29 4.31 16.17
CA ILE A 176 7.12 3.15 17.05
C ILE A 176 8.36 2.29 17.00
N ASP A 177 9.33 2.56 17.87
CA ASP A 177 10.63 1.89 17.95
C ASP A 177 10.56 0.35 18.03
N ASP A 178 9.48 -0.21 18.59
CA ASP A 178 9.32 -1.65 18.79
C ASP A 178 8.65 -2.39 17.60
N ALA A 179 8.14 -1.67 16.60
CA ALA A 179 7.35 -2.29 15.53
C ALA A 179 8.15 -2.61 14.27
N SER A 180 9.41 -2.21 14.20
CA SER A 180 10.29 -2.41 13.05
C SER A 180 11.07 -3.72 13.08
N HIS A 181 10.76 -4.63 13.99
CA HIS A 181 11.43 -5.91 14.05
C HIS A 181 10.85 -6.90 13.05
N PRO A 182 11.71 -7.65 12.34
CA PRO A 182 11.26 -8.76 11.52
C PRO A 182 10.47 -9.76 12.35
N ASN A 183 9.32 -10.17 11.85
CA ASN A 183 8.54 -11.26 12.40
C ASN A 183 8.56 -12.47 11.45
N ASP A 184 7.98 -13.58 11.88
CA ASP A 184 8.00 -14.81 11.10
C ASP A 184 7.20 -14.76 9.78
N MET A 185 6.36 -13.71 9.58
CA MET A 185 5.64 -13.46 8.33
C MET A 185 6.32 -12.40 7.44
N SER A 186 7.52 -11.94 7.76
CA SER A 186 8.13 -10.79 7.09
C SER A 186 8.56 -11.08 5.66
N THR A 187 8.18 -10.21 4.76
CA THR A 187 8.74 -10.00 3.43
C THR A 187 9.74 -8.85 3.49
N PHE A 188 10.88 -8.98 2.84
CA PHE A 188 11.94 -7.97 2.85
C PHE A 188 11.85 -7.10 1.60
N ARG A 189 11.61 -5.80 1.79
CA ARG A 189 11.51 -4.82 0.70
C ARG A 189 12.65 -3.83 0.78
N MET A 190 13.36 -3.70 -0.32
CA MET A 190 14.51 -2.83 -0.45
C MET A 190 14.26 -1.76 -1.51
N SER A 191 14.66 -0.53 -1.22
CA SER A 191 14.67 0.55 -2.20
C SER A 191 16.07 1.11 -2.40
N PHE A 192 16.41 1.46 -3.64
CA PHE A 192 17.71 1.98 -4.03
C PHE A 192 17.60 3.38 -4.62
N ASN A 193 18.68 4.14 -4.63
CA ASN A 193 18.69 5.47 -5.23
C ASN A 193 18.78 5.45 -6.76
N GLN A 194 19.09 4.29 -7.37
CA GLN A 194 19.19 4.10 -8.82
C GLN A 194 18.47 2.80 -9.21
N THR A 195 18.11 2.69 -10.49
CA THR A 195 17.57 1.45 -11.06
C THR A 195 18.60 0.33 -10.99
N VAL A 196 18.18 -0.83 -10.52
CA VAL A 196 19.03 -2.03 -10.38
C VAL A 196 19.14 -2.76 -11.72
N ASP A 197 20.34 -3.23 -12.06
CA ASP A 197 20.58 -4.07 -13.23
C ASP A 197 20.00 -5.48 -13.01
N PRO A 198 18.98 -5.89 -13.78
CA PRO A 198 18.37 -7.20 -13.64
C PRO A 198 19.37 -8.35 -13.86
N THR A 199 20.41 -8.15 -14.67
CA THR A 199 21.41 -9.18 -14.94
C THR A 199 22.35 -9.44 -13.77
N SER A 200 22.43 -8.49 -12.83
CA SER A 200 23.20 -8.62 -11.59
C SER A 200 22.35 -9.16 -10.42
N THR A 201 21.06 -9.40 -10.65
CA THR A 201 20.08 -9.72 -9.58
C THR A 201 19.70 -11.19 -9.66
N ALA A 202 20.05 -11.95 -8.62
CA ALA A 202 19.69 -13.36 -8.50
C ALA A 202 19.59 -13.77 -7.04
N TYR A 203 18.62 -14.63 -6.72
CA TYR A 203 18.52 -15.32 -5.44
C TYR A 203 19.11 -16.74 -5.54
N GLY A 204 19.84 -17.17 -4.54
CA GLY A 204 20.36 -18.55 -4.50
C GLY A 204 21.77 -18.66 -3.87
N GLU A 205 22.34 -19.86 -3.91
CA GLU A 205 23.64 -20.15 -3.28
C GLU A 205 24.79 -19.29 -3.79
N THR A 206 24.73 -18.89 -5.05
CA THR A 206 25.72 -18.01 -5.71
C THR A 206 25.08 -16.70 -6.15
N GLY A 207 23.83 -16.44 -5.72
CA GLY A 207 23.11 -15.23 -6.07
C GLY A 207 23.63 -13.99 -5.34
N SER A 208 23.29 -12.83 -5.90
CA SER A 208 23.60 -11.53 -5.29
C SER A 208 22.74 -11.21 -4.06
N VAL A 209 21.64 -11.94 -3.86
CA VAL A 209 20.76 -11.84 -2.70
C VAL A 209 20.66 -13.22 -2.06
N GLN A 210 20.91 -13.29 -0.76
CA GLN A 210 20.89 -14.54 0.00
C GLN A 210 20.26 -14.31 1.37
N LEU A 211 19.30 -15.15 1.74
CA LEU A 211 18.77 -15.25 3.10
C LEU A 211 19.14 -16.64 3.65
N ARG A 212 19.88 -16.66 4.73
CA ARG A 212 20.36 -17.91 5.35
C ARG A 212 19.92 -18.03 6.79
N ASP A 213 19.61 -19.25 7.21
CA ASP A 213 19.33 -19.58 8.60
C ASP A 213 20.64 -19.72 9.43
N ASN A 214 20.48 -19.94 10.73
CA ASN A 214 21.59 -20.10 11.68
C ASN A 214 22.50 -21.32 11.42
N LEU A 215 22.11 -22.20 10.51
CA LEU A 215 22.93 -23.33 10.02
C LEU A 215 23.64 -23.00 8.71
N GLY A 216 23.49 -21.79 8.21
CA GLY A 216 24.01 -21.33 6.92
C GLY A 216 23.22 -21.85 5.71
N LYS A 217 22.07 -22.51 5.93
CA LYS A 217 21.24 -23.02 4.86
C LYS A 217 20.43 -21.88 4.23
N LEU A 218 20.39 -21.87 2.90
CA LEU A 218 19.55 -20.93 2.14
C LEU A 218 18.06 -21.17 2.46
N VAL A 219 17.35 -20.12 2.82
CA VAL A 219 15.89 -20.13 3.04
C VAL A 219 15.20 -20.08 1.68
N PRO A 220 14.25 -20.97 1.36
CA PRO A 220 13.48 -20.87 0.13
C PRO A 220 12.71 -19.54 0.08
N ALA A 221 12.85 -18.79 -1.01
CA ALA A 221 12.23 -17.49 -1.16
C ALA A 221 12.11 -17.09 -2.63
N SER A 222 11.15 -16.25 -2.94
CA SER A 222 10.93 -15.64 -4.23
C SER A 222 11.54 -14.24 -4.27
N LEU A 223 12.17 -13.86 -5.40
CA LEU A 223 12.80 -12.56 -5.59
C LEU A 223 12.12 -11.79 -6.72
N PHE A 224 11.69 -10.57 -6.44
CA PHE A 224 11.07 -9.67 -7.41
C PHE A 224 11.91 -8.40 -7.57
N LEU A 225 12.03 -7.93 -8.80
CA LEU A 225 12.73 -6.69 -9.14
C LEU A 225 11.89 -5.85 -10.08
N GLN A 226 11.73 -4.57 -9.75
CA GLN A 226 11.15 -3.58 -10.65
C GLN A 226 11.85 -2.22 -10.44
N GLY A 227 12.59 -1.79 -11.46
CA GLY A 227 13.30 -0.52 -11.40
C GLY A 227 14.28 -0.47 -10.23
N ARG A 228 13.97 0.32 -9.22
CA ARG A 228 14.79 0.50 -8.01
C ARG A 228 14.25 -0.22 -6.78
N TYR A 229 13.24 -1.05 -6.94
CA TYR A 229 12.64 -1.83 -5.85
C TYR A 229 12.97 -3.30 -6.00
N LEU A 230 13.38 -3.91 -4.90
CA LEU A 230 13.69 -5.32 -4.79
C LEU A 230 12.90 -5.91 -3.61
N THR A 231 12.17 -6.98 -3.85
CA THR A 231 11.43 -7.69 -2.81
C THR A 231 11.92 -9.13 -2.72
N LEU A 232 12.26 -9.56 -1.52
CA LEU A 232 12.54 -10.95 -1.18
C LEU A 232 11.44 -11.47 -0.27
N ASP A 233 10.70 -12.46 -0.74
CA ASP A 233 9.57 -13.07 -0.06
C ASP A 233 9.85 -14.52 0.30
N PRO A 234 10.03 -14.88 1.59
CA PRO A 234 10.22 -16.25 2.01
C PRO A 234 8.98 -17.11 1.69
N ASP A 235 9.17 -18.28 1.08
CA ASP A 235 8.07 -19.19 0.67
C ASP A 235 7.27 -19.74 1.87
N GLN A 236 7.82 -19.63 3.08
CA GLN A 236 7.20 -20.08 4.33
C GLN A 236 7.59 -19.17 5.49
N ASP A 237 6.79 -19.21 6.55
CA ASP A 237 7.09 -18.49 7.79
C ASP A 237 8.52 -18.77 8.26
N LEU A 238 9.23 -17.71 8.62
CA LEU A 238 10.58 -17.79 9.16
C LEU A 238 10.58 -18.46 10.53
N LYS A 239 11.57 -19.29 10.76
CA LYS A 239 11.77 -19.90 12.09
C LYS A 239 12.29 -18.83 13.07
N PRO A 240 11.95 -18.92 14.38
CA PRO A 240 12.46 -18.00 15.40
C PRO A 240 13.93 -18.34 15.78
N VAL A 241 14.80 -18.34 14.80
CA VAL A 241 16.25 -18.54 14.91
C VAL A 241 16.96 -17.42 14.18
N GLU A 242 18.25 -17.27 14.41
CA GLU A 242 19.04 -16.28 13.72
C GLU A 242 19.04 -16.50 12.19
N HIS A 243 18.81 -15.43 11.44
CA HIS A 243 18.90 -15.37 9.99
C HIS A 243 19.84 -14.25 9.57
N THR A 244 20.45 -14.40 8.41
CA THR A 244 21.30 -13.37 7.82
C THR A 244 20.85 -13.09 6.38
N LEU A 245 20.48 -11.83 6.11
CA LEU A 245 20.26 -11.32 4.76
C LEU A 245 21.55 -10.69 4.26
N THR A 246 22.05 -11.17 3.13
CA THR A 246 23.24 -10.63 2.46
C THR A 246 22.86 -10.16 1.05
N ILE A 247 23.27 -8.95 0.68
CA ILE A 247 23.16 -8.40 -0.65
C ILE A 247 24.57 -8.00 -1.10
N ALA A 248 25.08 -8.68 -2.12
CA ALA A 248 26.43 -8.45 -2.62
C ALA A 248 26.49 -8.59 -4.13
N GLY A 249 27.16 -7.67 -4.82
CA GLY A 249 27.35 -7.73 -6.26
C GLY A 249 26.24 -7.14 -7.11
N LEU A 250 25.18 -6.57 -6.51
CA LEU A 250 24.17 -5.79 -7.25
C LEU A 250 24.83 -4.58 -7.92
N ARG A 251 24.34 -4.23 -9.09
CA ARG A 251 24.85 -3.08 -9.88
C ARG A 251 23.70 -2.16 -10.26
N ALA A 252 24.05 -0.89 -10.38
CA ALA A 252 23.15 0.09 -11.02
C ALA A 252 23.08 -0.17 -12.53
N GLN A 253 21.87 -0.17 -13.08
CA GLN A 253 21.65 -0.47 -14.51
C GLN A 253 22.35 0.50 -15.45
N THR A 254 22.36 1.77 -15.13
CA THR A 254 22.90 2.81 -16.01
C THR A 254 24.39 3.02 -15.84
N THR A 255 24.86 3.06 -14.60
CA THR A 255 26.27 3.39 -14.30
C THR A 255 27.16 2.15 -14.21
N GLY A 256 26.58 0.97 -13.99
CA GLY A 256 27.31 -0.27 -13.71
C GLY A 256 27.98 -0.28 -12.33
N GLU A 257 27.78 0.77 -11.53
CA GLU A 257 28.38 0.88 -10.21
C GLU A 257 27.84 -0.21 -9.29
N GLN A 258 28.73 -0.82 -8.51
CA GLN A 258 28.36 -1.89 -7.61
C GLN A 258 27.92 -1.35 -6.27
N LEU A 259 26.80 -1.92 -5.75
CA LEU A 259 26.36 -1.67 -4.38
C LEU A 259 27.41 -2.13 -3.38
N PRO A 260 27.76 -1.31 -2.36
CA PRO A 260 28.46 -1.81 -1.19
C PRO A 260 27.74 -3.01 -0.58
N GLU A 261 28.51 -3.99 -0.11
CA GLU A 261 27.92 -5.17 0.52
C GLU A 261 27.03 -4.77 1.71
N TYR A 262 25.80 -5.27 1.69
CA TYR A 262 24.84 -5.12 2.78
C TYR A 262 24.68 -6.48 3.47
N ASN A 263 24.79 -6.47 4.80
CA ASN A 263 24.67 -7.67 5.61
C ASN A 263 23.92 -7.33 6.90
N ARG A 264 22.85 -8.07 7.19
CA ARG A 264 22.03 -7.92 8.40
C ARG A 264 21.67 -9.27 8.98
N THR A 265 21.93 -9.39 10.28
CA THR A 265 21.55 -10.56 11.08
C THR A 265 20.39 -10.19 11.99
N PHE A 266 19.38 -11.05 12.07
CA PHE A 266 18.16 -10.84 12.86
C PHE A 266 17.57 -12.16 13.34
N VAL A 267 16.72 -12.09 14.36
CA VAL A 267 15.88 -13.20 14.82
C VAL A 267 14.41 -12.76 14.66
N PRO A 268 13.61 -13.43 13.80
CA PRO A 268 12.23 -13.04 13.63
C PRO A 268 11.40 -13.31 14.88
N GLU A 269 10.51 -12.38 15.23
CA GLU A 269 9.54 -12.54 16.29
C GLU A 269 8.43 -13.50 15.86
N ALA A 270 8.04 -14.43 16.74
CA ALA A 270 6.96 -15.37 16.44
C ALA A 270 5.60 -14.69 16.60
N THR A 271 4.77 -14.74 15.56
CA THR A 271 3.42 -14.13 15.54
C THR A 271 2.29 -15.08 15.93
N LEU A 272 2.58 -16.34 16.18
CA LEU A 272 1.58 -17.33 16.62
C LEU A 272 1.15 -17.09 18.08
N PRO A 273 -0.15 -17.30 18.41
CA PRO A 273 -1.22 -17.76 17.53
C PRO A 273 -1.75 -16.66 16.61
N ARG A 274 -2.28 -17.05 15.45
CA ARG A 274 -2.90 -16.14 14.47
C ARG A 274 -4.34 -16.51 14.22
N ALA A 275 -5.11 -15.53 13.76
CA ALA A 275 -6.45 -15.73 13.21
C ALA A 275 -6.42 -15.38 11.73
N THR A 276 -6.90 -16.30 10.89
CA THR A 276 -7.17 -15.99 9.48
C THR A 276 -8.61 -15.56 9.32
N SER A 277 -8.83 -14.42 8.71
CA SER A 277 -10.14 -13.88 8.36
C SER A 277 -10.24 -13.69 6.86
N VAL A 278 -11.42 -13.97 6.30
CA VAL A 278 -11.74 -13.65 4.92
C VAL A 278 -12.36 -12.27 4.88
N LEU A 279 -11.77 -11.39 4.09
CA LEU A 279 -12.18 -10.01 3.87
C LEU A 279 -12.79 -9.90 2.47
N LYS A 280 -13.99 -9.39 2.39
CA LYS A 280 -14.66 -9.08 1.12
C LYS A 280 -14.17 -7.73 0.61
N VAL A 281 -13.71 -7.71 -0.64
CA VAL A 281 -13.52 -6.52 -1.45
C VAL A 281 -14.62 -6.51 -2.50
N GLY A 282 -15.47 -5.50 -2.54
CA GLY A 282 -16.53 -5.42 -3.52
C GLY A 282 -16.60 -4.05 -4.15
N SER A 283 -16.48 -3.96 -5.47
CA SER A 283 -16.97 -2.79 -6.17
C SER A 283 -18.47 -2.95 -6.34
N LEU A 284 -19.23 -1.99 -5.91
CA LEU A 284 -20.59 -1.84 -6.40
C LEU A 284 -20.44 -1.36 -7.84
N GLY A 285 -20.91 -2.16 -8.80
CA GLY A 285 -20.86 -1.78 -10.22
C GLY A 285 -21.47 -0.41 -10.43
N ALA A 286 -21.24 0.18 -11.59
CA ALA A 286 -21.75 1.50 -12.00
C ALA A 286 -23.28 1.69 -11.82
N GLU A 287 -24.01 0.60 -11.59
CA GLU A 287 -25.46 0.59 -11.35
C GLU A 287 -25.88 0.87 -9.89
N GLN A 288 -24.94 0.90 -8.94
CA GLN A 288 -25.24 1.30 -7.57
C GLN A 288 -24.44 2.55 -7.19
N PRO A 289 -24.96 3.75 -7.50
CA PRO A 289 -24.36 4.98 -7.02
C PRO A 289 -24.46 5.01 -5.50
N GLY A 290 -23.33 5.11 -4.80
CA GLY A 290 -23.46 5.52 -3.43
C GLY A 290 -22.46 5.12 -2.39
N LEU A 291 -21.52 4.23 -2.64
CA LEU A 291 -20.44 4.04 -1.66
C LEU A 291 -19.21 4.85 -2.06
N VAL A 292 -19.10 6.00 -1.42
CA VAL A 292 -17.95 6.90 -1.56
C VAL A 292 -17.06 6.72 -0.33
N SER A 293 -15.77 6.74 -0.52
CA SER A 293 -14.80 6.70 0.57
C SER A 293 -14.95 7.94 1.46
N THR A 294 -15.05 7.73 2.75
CA THR A 294 -15.03 8.81 3.73
C THR A 294 -13.65 9.45 3.88
N LEU A 295 -12.62 8.82 3.33
CA LEU A 295 -11.25 9.34 3.34
C LEU A 295 -10.96 10.23 2.13
N THR A 296 -11.35 9.79 0.93
CA THR A 296 -10.97 10.44 -0.33
C THR A 296 -12.12 11.14 -1.05
N GLY A 297 -13.37 10.82 -0.73
CA GLY A 297 -14.52 11.26 -1.52
C GLY A 297 -14.71 10.51 -2.84
N ASN A 298 -13.81 9.59 -3.19
CA ASN A 298 -13.87 8.80 -4.42
C ASN A 298 -14.70 7.52 -4.26
N PRO A 299 -15.20 6.93 -5.34
CA PRO A 299 -15.87 5.64 -5.30
C PRO A 299 -14.96 4.55 -4.70
N ILE A 300 -15.56 3.71 -3.83
CA ILE A 300 -14.85 2.63 -3.14
C ILE A 300 -14.54 1.48 -4.10
N ASN A 301 -13.33 0.92 -3.96
CA ASN A 301 -12.84 -0.24 -4.74
C ASN A 301 -12.89 -0.02 -6.25
N GLN A 302 -12.77 1.23 -6.68
CA GLN A 302 -12.51 1.59 -8.06
C GLN A 302 -11.09 2.13 -8.16
N VAL A 303 -10.37 1.66 -9.18
CA VAL A 303 -9.03 2.14 -9.52
C VAL A 303 -9.15 3.09 -10.69
N PRO A 304 -9.10 4.40 -10.47
CA PRO A 304 -9.03 5.35 -11.57
C PRO A 304 -7.65 5.24 -12.21
N VAL A 305 -7.62 5.30 -13.53
CA VAL A 305 -6.38 5.36 -14.32
C VAL A 305 -6.36 6.73 -14.99
N GLN A 306 -5.80 7.71 -14.31
CA GLN A 306 -5.61 9.05 -14.87
C GLN A 306 -4.38 9.06 -15.77
N SER A 307 -4.60 9.17 -17.07
CA SER A 307 -3.59 9.10 -18.10
C SER A 307 -3.94 10.01 -19.26
N PHE A 308 -2.99 10.79 -19.73
CA PHE A 308 -3.17 11.60 -20.93
C PHE A 308 -3.48 10.73 -22.16
N VAL A 309 -2.95 9.51 -22.21
CA VAL A 309 -3.18 8.58 -23.32
C VAL A 309 -4.51 7.86 -23.22
N LEU A 310 -4.93 7.44 -22.01
CA LEU A 310 -6.15 6.65 -21.79
C LEU A 310 -7.39 7.52 -21.46
N GLY A 311 -7.18 8.77 -21.05
CA GLY A 311 -8.23 9.68 -20.57
C GLY A 311 -8.43 9.62 -19.06
N ASP A 312 -9.07 10.67 -18.53
CA ASP A 312 -9.21 10.87 -17.09
C ASP A 312 -10.40 10.12 -16.46
N GLU A 313 -11.27 9.53 -17.28
CA GLU A 313 -12.50 8.87 -16.82
C GLU A 313 -12.40 7.34 -16.78
N SER A 314 -11.24 6.78 -17.12
CA SER A 314 -11.05 5.33 -17.13
C SER A 314 -10.88 4.79 -15.70
N PHE A 315 -11.63 3.76 -15.35
CA PHE A 315 -11.47 3.07 -14.06
C PHE A 315 -11.78 1.57 -14.18
N THR A 316 -11.23 0.79 -13.27
CA THR A 316 -11.59 -0.62 -13.06
C THR A 316 -12.17 -0.81 -11.68
N GLY A 317 -13.31 -1.49 -11.57
CA GLY A 317 -13.94 -1.81 -10.30
C GLY A 317 -13.43 -3.15 -9.76
N LEU A 318 -12.80 -3.17 -8.59
CA LEU A 318 -12.19 -4.35 -8.01
C LEU A 318 -13.17 -5.15 -7.13
N SER A 319 -13.11 -6.46 -7.22
CA SER A 319 -13.86 -7.39 -6.38
C SER A 319 -13.07 -8.67 -6.08
N GLY A 320 -13.37 -9.30 -4.94
CA GLY A 320 -12.74 -10.55 -4.54
C GLY A 320 -12.83 -10.80 -3.04
N ASP A 321 -12.32 -11.93 -2.62
CA ASP A 321 -12.25 -12.36 -1.24
C ASP A 321 -10.78 -12.62 -0.87
N LEU A 322 -10.25 -11.84 0.07
CA LEU A 322 -8.85 -11.92 0.49
C LEU A 322 -8.74 -12.62 1.85
N ALA A 323 -7.82 -13.56 1.97
CA ALA A 323 -7.41 -14.04 3.28
C ALA A 323 -6.53 -12.98 3.95
N ALA A 324 -6.74 -12.75 5.25
CA ALA A 324 -5.86 -11.93 6.06
C ALA A 324 -5.51 -12.68 7.35
N ASP A 325 -4.23 -12.90 7.58
CA ASP A 325 -3.70 -13.43 8.82
C ASP A 325 -3.42 -12.27 9.78
N LEU A 326 -3.93 -12.36 10.98
CA LEU A 326 -3.73 -11.38 12.04
C LEU A 326 -3.13 -12.06 13.26
N ALA A 327 -2.01 -11.55 13.76
CA ALA A 327 -1.41 -12.02 15.00
C ALA A 327 -2.35 -11.76 16.20
N PHE A 328 -2.14 -12.50 17.29
CA PHE A 328 -2.95 -12.33 18.49
C PHE A 328 -2.65 -10.99 19.17
N ALA A 329 -3.53 -10.03 18.97
CA ALA A 329 -3.36 -8.64 19.36
C ALA A 329 -2.89 -8.39 20.81
N PRO A 330 -3.30 -9.17 21.84
CA PRO A 330 -2.75 -9.00 23.18
C PRO A 330 -1.23 -9.20 23.30
N ASN A 331 -0.62 -9.96 22.41
CA ASN A 331 0.83 -10.13 22.37
C ASN A 331 1.55 -8.96 21.70
N PHE A 332 0.83 -8.15 20.93
CA PHE A 332 1.35 -7.06 20.11
C PHE A 332 0.57 -5.76 20.35
N PRO A 333 0.63 -5.18 21.57
CA PRO A 333 -0.20 -4.03 21.94
C PRO A 333 0.08 -2.78 21.09
N ASN A 334 1.31 -2.60 20.65
CA ASN A 334 1.77 -1.42 19.91
C ASN A 334 1.62 -1.58 18.39
N ALA A 335 1.82 -2.81 17.87
CA ALA A 335 1.74 -3.03 16.43
C ALA A 335 1.35 -4.49 16.17
N VAL A 336 0.09 -4.74 15.83
CA VAL A 336 -0.41 -6.09 15.55
C VAL A 336 -0.04 -6.47 14.12
N PRO A 337 0.86 -7.46 13.91
CA PRO A 337 1.22 -7.89 12.57
C PRO A 337 0.03 -8.45 11.81
N LEU A 338 -0.07 -8.10 10.56
CA LEU A 338 -1.06 -8.64 9.63
C LEU A 338 -0.38 -9.00 8.30
N ARG A 339 -0.97 -9.99 7.60
CA ARG A 339 -0.50 -10.44 6.29
C ARG A 339 -1.68 -10.78 5.38
N VAL A 340 -1.60 -10.37 4.11
CA VAL A 340 -2.40 -10.93 3.03
C VAL A 340 -1.48 -11.82 2.20
N PRO A 341 -1.76 -13.14 2.06
CA PRO A 341 -0.84 -14.06 1.41
C PRO A 341 -0.63 -13.76 -0.07
N ALA A 342 0.57 -14.03 -0.56
CA ALA A 342 0.88 -14.06 -1.99
C ALA A 342 -0.06 -14.99 -2.76
N GLY A 343 -0.30 -14.70 -4.04
CA GLY A 343 -1.25 -15.42 -4.88
C GLY A 343 -2.72 -15.06 -4.65
N SER A 344 -3.02 -14.16 -3.71
CA SER A 344 -4.36 -13.58 -3.56
C SER A 344 -4.72 -12.73 -4.79
N VAL A 345 -5.98 -12.83 -5.25
CA VAL A 345 -6.42 -12.22 -6.51
C VAL A 345 -7.63 -11.33 -6.29
N LEU A 346 -7.59 -10.14 -6.87
CA LEU A 346 -8.76 -9.29 -7.09
C LEU A 346 -9.05 -9.22 -8.59
N ARG A 347 -10.33 -9.25 -8.93
CA ARG A 347 -10.81 -9.13 -10.31
C ARG A 347 -11.33 -7.74 -10.55
N GLY A 348 -10.95 -7.16 -11.67
CA GLY A 348 -11.35 -5.83 -12.11
C GLY A 348 -12.25 -5.91 -13.35
N THR A 349 -13.13 -4.92 -13.48
CA THR A 349 -13.92 -4.75 -14.69
C THR A 349 -13.03 -4.37 -15.87
N PRO A 350 -13.42 -4.70 -17.12
CA PRO A 350 -12.74 -4.20 -18.31
C PRO A 350 -12.64 -2.67 -18.30
N VAL A 351 -11.58 -2.16 -18.90
CA VAL A 351 -11.33 -0.73 -19.07
C VAL A 351 -11.39 -0.40 -20.56
N ASP A 352 -12.15 0.60 -20.93
CA ASP A 352 -12.18 1.13 -22.29
C ASP A 352 -10.86 1.86 -22.58
N VAL A 353 -10.30 1.61 -23.76
CA VAL A 353 -9.08 2.27 -24.21
C VAL A 353 -9.44 3.44 -25.12
N ASN A 354 -9.15 4.65 -24.69
CA ASN A 354 -9.29 5.85 -25.49
C ASN A 354 -7.94 6.24 -26.11
N ILE A 355 -7.97 6.87 -27.28
CA ILE A 355 -6.77 7.43 -27.91
C ILE A 355 -6.74 8.93 -27.61
N LEU A 356 -5.64 9.41 -27.02
CA LEU A 356 -5.48 10.80 -26.59
C LEU A 356 -6.60 11.30 -25.66
N GLY A 357 -7.15 10.41 -24.85
CA GLY A 357 -8.15 10.74 -23.84
C GLY A 357 -9.57 11.01 -24.33
N GLU A 358 -9.77 11.28 -25.62
CA GLU A 358 -11.05 11.74 -26.14
C GLU A 358 -11.67 10.85 -27.23
N ILE A 359 -10.85 10.06 -27.92
CA ILE A 359 -11.31 9.27 -29.08
C ILE A 359 -11.46 7.81 -28.65
N PRO A 360 -12.70 7.26 -28.54
CA PRO A 360 -12.89 5.84 -28.30
C PRO A 360 -12.16 5.02 -29.37
N SER A 361 -11.24 4.17 -28.95
CA SER A 361 -10.52 3.28 -29.87
C SER A 361 -11.36 2.11 -30.34
N GLY A 362 -12.49 1.85 -29.65
CA GLY A 362 -13.30 0.65 -29.82
C GLY A 362 -12.62 -0.63 -29.28
N LEU A 363 -11.59 -0.46 -28.47
CA LEU A 363 -10.85 -1.56 -27.83
C LEU A 363 -11.10 -1.54 -26.31
N GLU A 364 -11.28 -2.73 -25.74
CA GLU A 364 -11.38 -2.97 -24.30
C GLU A 364 -10.20 -3.81 -23.85
N THR A 365 -9.78 -3.63 -22.60
CA THR A 365 -8.69 -4.43 -22.03
C THR A 365 -9.07 -5.88 -21.74
N GLY A 366 -10.36 -6.20 -21.73
CA GLY A 366 -10.86 -7.41 -21.09
C GLY A 366 -10.80 -7.32 -19.55
N GLU A 367 -11.14 -8.41 -18.87
CA GLU A 367 -11.09 -8.48 -17.40
C GLU A 367 -9.68 -8.16 -16.89
N VAL A 368 -9.59 -7.23 -15.97
CA VAL A 368 -8.34 -6.89 -15.27
C VAL A 368 -8.18 -7.82 -14.07
N THR A 369 -6.98 -8.32 -13.84
CA THR A 369 -6.65 -9.14 -12.67
C THR A 369 -5.52 -8.47 -11.91
N ILE A 370 -5.71 -8.27 -10.61
CA ILE A 370 -4.68 -7.81 -9.68
C ILE A 370 -4.27 -9.03 -8.83
N THR A 371 -3.05 -9.47 -8.97
CA THR A 371 -2.49 -10.59 -8.20
C THR A 371 -1.45 -10.07 -7.21
N ILE A 372 -1.58 -10.42 -5.94
CA ILE A 372 -0.57 -10.13 -4.91
C ILE A 372 0.64 -11.02 -5.17
N LEU A 373 1.78 -10.43 -5.48
CA LEU A 373 3.00 -11.15 -5.91
C LEU A 373 3.79 -11.73 -4.73
N SER A 374 3.94 -10.94 -3.68
CA SER A 374 4.62 -11.29 -2.43
C SER A 374 3.63 -11.20 -1.28
N ASP A 375 3.91 -11.82 -0.15
CA ASP A 375 3.10 -11.61 1.05
C ASP A 375 3.00 -10.10 1.33
N ALA A 376 1.77 -9.57 1.33
CA ALA A 376 1.53 -8.19 1.72
C ALA A 376 1.54 -8.10 3.25
N ASN A 377 2.52 -7.41 3.80
CA ASN A 377 2.74 -7.30 5.23
C ASN A 377 2.37 -5.93 5.75
N GLY A 378 1.87 -5.91 6.96
CA GLY A 378 1.50 -4.66 7.60
C GLY A 378 1.20 -4.80 9.08
N TYR A 379 0.64 -3.74 9.62
CA TYR A 379 0.38 -3.63 11.05
C TYR A 379 -0.91 -2.87 11.31
N LEU A 380 -1.61 -3.27 12.39
CA LEU A 380 -2.63 -2.43 13.01
C LEU A 380 -2.00 -1.78 14.24
N ILE A 381 -1.79 -0.47 14.19
CA ILE A 381 -1.15 0.32 15.24
C ILE A 381 -2.17 1.19 16.00
N PRO A 382 -1.87 1.64 17.24
CA PRO A 382 -2.61 2.74 17.85
C PRO A 382 -2.63 3.95 16.93
N ASN A 383 -3.68 4.76 17.02
CA ASN A 383 -3.76 5.94 16.17
C ASN A 383 -2.65 6.94 16.53
N PRO A 384 -1.81 7.37 15.57
CA PRO A 384 -0.68 8.26 15.88
C PRO A 384 -1.10 9.68 16.26
N PHE A 385 -2.35 10.06 16.02
CA PHE A 385 -2.87 11.39 16.28
C PHE A 385 -3.65 11.50 17.59
N SER A 386 -4.04 10.37 18.20
CA SER A 386 -4.89 10.37 19.38
C SER A 386 -4.67 9.16 20.25
N ASP A 387 -4.48 9.37 21.54
CA ASP A 387 -4.39 8.32 22.56
C ASP A 387 -5.77 7.80 23.00
N SER A 388 -6.85 8.35 22.46
CA SER A 388 -8.20 7.93 22.80
C SER A 388 -8.51 6.53 22.28
N PRO A 389 -8.96 5.58 23.11
CA PRO A 389 -9.31 4.24 22.66
C PRO A 389 -10.55 4.20 21.75
N SER A 390 -11.28 5.31 21.63
CA SER A 390 -12.45 5.43 20.75
C SER A 390 -12.07 5.76 19.31
N VAL A 391 -10.83 6.20 19.05
CA VAL A 391 -10.36 6.51 17.71
C VAL A 391 -9.96 5.21 17.00
N PRO A 392 -10.29 5.05 15.71
CA PRO A 392 -9.92 3.88 14.92
C PRO A 392 -8.42 3.61 14.96
N ARG A 393 -8.04 2.32 14.96
CA ARG A 393 -6.64 1.95 14.77
C ARG A 393 -6.18 2.31 13.37
N TYR A 394 -4.92 2.66 13.26
CA TYR A 394 -4.29 2.90 11.97
C TYR A 394 -3.87 1.56 11.36
N ALA A 395 -4.15 1.38 10.07
CA ALA A 395 -3.75 0.20 9.31
C ALA A 395 -2.68 0.61 8.29
N LEU A 396 -1.54 -0.02 8.34
CA LEU A 396 -0.45 0.16 7.38
C LEU A 396 -0.19 -1.18 6.71
N LEU A 397 -0.07 -1.19 5.37
CA LEU A 397 0.22 -2.37 4.59
C LEU A 397 1.17 -2.01 3.46
N ASN A 398 2.17 -2.86 3.21
CA ASN A 398 3.03 -2.76 2.05
C ASN A 398 2.86 -4.02 1.20
N MET A 399 2.64 -3.87 -0.09
CA MET A 399 2.37 -4.98 -1.00
C MET A 399 3.06 -4.81 -2.34
N ASP A 400 3.21 -5.93 -3.02
CA ASP A 400 3.64 -6.01 -4.41
C ASP A 400 2.53 -6.70 -5.20
N ALA A 401 2.14 -6.12 -6.31
CA ALA A 401 1.03 -6.60 -7.11
C ALA A 401 1.41 -6.68 -8.59
N ALA A 402 0.87 -7.66 -9.29
CA ALA A 402 0.83 -7.68 -10.74
C ALA A 402 -0.56 -7.28 -11.22
N MET A 403 -0.62 -6.38 -12.16
CA MET A 403 -1.82 -6.07 -12.92
C MET A 403 -1.73 -6.73 -14.28
N THR A 404 -2.71 -7.53 -14.66
CA THR A 404 -2.81 -8.18 -15.98
C THR A 404 -4.18 -7.97 -16.57
N ALA A 405 -4.26 -7.95 -17.89
CA ALA A 405 -5.52 -7.80 -18.61
C ALA A 405 -5.72 -8.96 -19.61
N ALA A 406 -6.95 -9.47 -19.72
CA ALA A 406 -7.23 -10.73 -20.42
C ALA A 406 -7.42 -10.61 -21.94
N GLY A 407 -7.54 -9.43 -22.52
CA GLY A 407 -7.77 -9.22 -23.95
C GLY A 407 -6.55 -9.54 -24.81
N GLN A 408 -6.73 -9.76 -26.11
CA GLN A 408 -5.65 -10.17 -27.01
C GLN A 408 -4.86 -9.03 -27.67
N GLU A 409 -5.43 -7.84 -27.71
CA GLU A 409 -4.76 -6.67 -28.32
C GLU A 409 -4.82 -5.51 -27.32
N PRO A 410 -4.11 -4.59 -27.37
CA PRO A 410 -3.22 -3.67 -26.70
C PRO A 410 -2.81 -4.02 -25.25
N ASN A 411 -3.00 -5.21 -24.78
CA ASN A 411 -2.87 -5.61 -23.36
C ASN A 411 -1.49 -5.61 -22.81
N ALA A 412 -0.50 -5.77 -23.65
CA ALA A 412 0.91 -5.66 -23.24
C ALA A 412 1.21 -4.32 -22.56
N ALA A 413 0.40 -3.31 -22.83
CA ALA A 413 0.57 -1.96 -22.31
C ALA A 413 0.11 -1.77 -20.86
N LEU A 414 -0.83 -2.61 -20.40
CA LEU A 414 -1.39 -2.52 -19.05
C LEU A 414 -0.92 -3.64 -18.12
N SER A 415 -0.26 -4.69 -18.68
CA SER A 415 0.26 -5.77 -17.86
C SER A 415 1.62 -5.36 -17.27
N GLN A 416 1.66 -5.20 -15.96
CA GLN A 416 2.86 -4.75 -15.26
C GLN A 416 2.88 -5.16 -13.80
N ASN A 417 4.07 -5.16 -13.22
CA ASN A 417 4.24 -5.29 -11.79
C ASN A 417 4.27 -3.89 -11.14
N LEU A 418 3.73 -3.81 -9.95
CA LEU A 418 3.77 -2.64 -9.09
C LEU A 418 4.36 -3.09 -7.76
N LEU A 419 5.64 -2.81 -7.53
CA LEU A 419 6.31 -3.15 -6.28
C LEU A 419 6.28 -1.97 -5.31
N ASN A 420 6.34 -2.30 -4.02
CA ASN A 420 6.38 -1.34 -2.92
C ASN A 420 5.16 -0.41 -2.86
N VAL A 421 3.97 -0.96 -3.11
CA VAL A 421 2.71 -0.22 -2.97
C VAL A 421 2.36 -0.10 -1.49
N GLN A 422 2.36 1.13 -0.99
CA GLN A 422 2.08 1.44 0.40
C GLN A 422 0.61 1.85 0.57
N VAL A 423 -0.07 1.18 1.48
CA VAL A 423 -1.49 1.40 1.79
C VAL A 423 -1.60 1.88 3.23
N ALA A 424 -2.32 2.96 3.45
CA ALA A 424 -2.66 3.47 4.79
C ALA A 424 -4.17 3.53 4.96
N GLY A 425 -4.66 3.21 6.15
CA GLY A 425 -6.10 3.19 6.39
C GLY A 425 -6.48 3.23 7.86
N LEU A 426 -7.78 3.14 8.08
CA LEU A 426 -8.41 3.04 9.38
C LEU A 426 -9.11 1.70 9.54
N ALA A 427 -8.86 1.05 10.66
CA ALA A 427 -9.50 -0.21 11.04
C ALA A 427 -10.51 0.03 12.15
N VAL A 428 -11.77 -0.33 11.90
CA VAL A 428 -12.87 -0.23 12.86
C VAL A 428 -13.62 -1.55 12.95
N VAL A 429 -14.23 -1.82 14.09
CA VAL A 429 -15.24 -2.88 14.20
C VAL A 429 -16.61 -2.23 14.28
N LYS A 430 -17.44 -2.50 13.28
CA LYS A 430 -18.81 -2.04 13.21
C LYS A 430 -19.74 -3.25 13.24
N ASP A 431 -20.65 -3.30 14.19
CA ASP A 431 -21.61 -4.40 14.38
C ASP A 431 -20.94 -5.80 14.42
N GLY A 432 -19.74 -5.87 15.03
CA GLY A 432 -18.96 -7.11 15.12
C GLY A 432 -18.21 -7.50 13.83
N VAL A 433 -18.18 -6.64 12.84
CA VAL A 433 -17.47 -6.82 11.57
C VAL A 433 -16.27 -5.88 11.51
N LEU A 434 -15.10 -6.43 11.24
CA LEU A 434 -13.91 -5.62 10.94
C LEU A 434 -14.09 -4.96 9.58
N VAL A 435 -13.98 -3.64 9.57
CA VAL A 435 -13.98 -2.81 8.35
C VAL A 435 -12.65 -2.08 8.27
N LEU A 436 -12.05 -2.13 7.11
CA LEU A 436 -10.82 -1.41 6.77
C LEU A 436 -11.14 -0.45 5.64
N ASP A 437 -11.04 0.84 5.91
CA ASP A 437 -11.07 1.90 4.89
C ASP A 437 -9.63 2.37 4.67
N ALA A 438 -9.12 2.28 3.46
CA ALA A 438 -7.71 2.51 3.17
C ALA A 438 -7.49 3.27 1.86
N VAL A 439 -6.34 3.90 1.77
CA VAL A 439 -5.91 4.73 0.64
C VAL A 439 -4.53 4.30 0.20
N SER A 440 -4.31 4.33 -1.10
CA SER A 440 -3.00 4.18 -1.73
C SER A 440 -2.94 5.01 -3.01
N VAL A 441 -1.75 5.35 -3.45
CA VAL A 441 -1.51 5.91 -4.78
C VAL A 441 -0.58 4.98 -5.54
N VAL A 442 -0.93 4.67 -6.77
CA VAL A 442 -0.10 3.90 -7.70
C VAL A 442 0.21 4.73 -8.93
N GLU A 443 1.39 4.53 -9.49
CA GLU A 443 1.85 5.18 -10.71
C GLU A 443 2.18 4.11 -11.78
N PRO A 444 1.16 3.48 -12.41
CA PRO A 444 1.41 2.52 -13.47
C PRO A 444 2.00 3.18 -14.72
N ASP A 445 2.88 2.46 -15.40
CA ASP A 445 3.39 2.87 -16.69
C ASP A 445 2.34 2.64 -17.78
N VAL A 446 2.06 3.65 -18.58
CA VAL A 446 1.17 3.56 -19.74
C VAL A 446 1.99 3.59 -21.01
N LEU A 447 2.07 2.46 -21.70
CA LEU A 447 2.78 2.28 -22.98
C LEU A 447 4.27 2.67 -22.94
N GLY A 448 4.88 2.80 -21.76
CA GLY A 448 6.24 3.34 -21.61
C GLY A 448 6.36 4.82 -21.99
N LEU A 449 5.26 5.54 -22.18
CA LEU A 449 5.21 6.95 -22.56
C LEU A 449 5.03 7.87 -21.37
N GLU A 450 4.23 7.45 -20.40
CA GLU A 450 3.93 8.22 -19.19
C GLU A 450 3.69 7.32 -18.00
N LYS A 451 3.80 7.89 -16.80
CA LYS A 451 3.26 7.30 -15.58
C LYS A 451 1.88 7.90 -15.32
N ALA A 452 0.87 7.04 -15.39
CA ALA A 452 -0.46 7.39 -14.94
C ALA A 452 -0.46 7.55 -13.41
N SER A 453 -1.46 8.21 -12.88
CA SER A 453 -1.70 8.31 -11.44
C SER A 453 -3.04 7.67 -11.11
N GLY A 454 -3.07 6.84 -10.07
CA GLY A 454 -4.28 6.23 -9.57
C GLY A 454 -4.39 6.39 -8.05
N LEU A 455 -5.35 7.20 -7.59
CA LEU A 455 -5.71 7.27 -6.18
C LEU A 455 -6.69 6.14 -5.86
N LEU A 456 -6.25 5.16 -5.10
CA LEU A 456 -7.04 4.00 -4.72
C LEU A 456 -7.77 4.27 -3.41
N SER A 457 -9.07 3.98 -3.40
CA SER A 457 -9.92 4.01 -2.21
C SER A 457 -10.41 2.61 -1.95
N PHE A 458 -9.78 1.92 -1.00
CA PHE A 458 -10.13 0.55 -0.65
C PHE A 458 -11.08 0.51 0.54
N ARG A 459 -12.05 -0.40 0.44
CA ARG A 459 -12.82 -0.86 1.59
C ARG A 459 -12.87 -2.37 1.59
N MET A 460 -12.45 -2.93 2.70
CA MET A 460 -12.49 -4.37 2.95
C MET A 460 -13.32 -4.63 4.20
N GLU A 461 -14.22 -5.61 4.13
CA GLU A 461 -15.10 -5.98 5.23
C GLU A 461 -14.97 -7.47 5.54
N ALA A 462 -14.74 -7.80 6.81
CA ALA A 462 -14.74 -9.18 7.23
C ALA A 462 -16.16 -9.77 7.13
N TYR A 463 -16.27 -11.04 6.74
CA TYR A 463 -17.55 -11.73 6.83
C TYR A 463 -17.98 -11.88 8.30
N GLN A 464 -19.22 -11.55 8.61
CA GLN A 464 -19.76 -11.68 9.97
C GLN A 464 -19.68 -13.13 10.49
N ASN A 465 -19.87 -14.09 9.59
CA ASN A 465 -19.69 -15.50 9.90
C ASN A 465 -18.54 -16.08 9.07
N GLN A 466 -17.34 -16.07 9.63
CA GLN A 466 -16.13 -16.57 8.98
C GLN A 466 -16.20 -18.05 8.56
N ARG A 467 -17.08 -18.87 9.20
CA ARG A 467 -17.25 -20.27 8.80
C ARG A 467 -18.05 -20.43 7.51
N GLN A 468 -18.80 -19.40 7.11
CA GLN A 468 -19.60 -19.37 5.90
C GLN A 468 -18.99 -18.42 4.85
N ALA A 469 -17.82 -17.85 5.14
CA ALA A 469 -17.09 -17.04 4.18
C ALA A 469 -16.74 -17.89 2.95
N PRO A 470 -16.75 -17.31 1.75
CA PRO A 470 -16.22 -17.96 0.55
C PRO A 470 -14.75 -18.37 0.74
N ALA A 471 -14.28 -19.30 -0.07
CA ALA A 471 -12.84 -19.51 -0.16
C ALA A 471 -12.17 -18.25 -0.70
N PRO A 472 -11.01 -17.85 -0.14
CA PRO A 472 -10.26 -16.72 -0.67
C PRO A 472 -9.95 -16.88 -2.16
N SER A 473 -10.05 -15.78 -2.89
CA SER A 473 -9.74 -15.73 -4.32
C SER A 473 -8.24 -15.94 -4.52
N GLN A 474 -7.88 -17.02 -5.19
CA GLN A 474 -6.50 -17.36 -5.55
C GLN A 474 -6.43 -17.77 -7.01
N ASP A 475 -5.34 -17.44 -7.68
CA ASP A 475 -5.08 -17.98 -9.00
C ASP A 475 -4.39 -19.34 -8.87
N THR A 476 -5.16 -20.40 -9.06
CA THR A 476 -4.68 -21.78 -9.05
C THR A 476 -4.50 -22.35 -10.46
N ARG A 477 -4.71 -21.56 -11.49
CA ARG A 477 -4.54 -21.99 -12.88
C ARG A 477 -3.06 -22.28 -13.13
N PRO A 478 -2.74 -23.30 -13.95
CA PRO A 478 -1.37 -23.50 -14.38
C PRO A 478 -0.90 -22.27 -15.19
N LEU A 479 0.33 -21.86 -14.97
CA LEU A 479 0.94 -20.76 -15.71
C LEU A 479 0.89 -21.03 -17.21
N GLN A 480 0.25 -20.14 -17.95
CA GLN A 480 0.11 -20.21 -19.40
C GLN A 480 0.44 -18.88 -20.04
N LEU A 481 1.18 -18.93 -21.15
CA LEU A 481 1.38 -17.76 -21.98
C LEU A 481 0.05 -17.41 -22.67
N GLN A 482 -0.51 -16.27 -22.31
CA GLN A 482 -1.78 -15.78 -22.87
C GLN A 482 -1.56 -15.04 -24.19
N SER A 483 -0.55 -14.19 -24.22
CA SER A 483 -0.18 -13.43 -25.41
C SER A 483 1.28 -13.03 -25.37
N TRP A 484 1.80 -12.62 -26.50
CA TRP A 484 3.13 -12.03 -26.59
C TRP A 484 3.17 -10.94 -27.68
N ALA A 485 3.99 -9.95 -27.50
CA ALA A 485 4.23 -8.90 -28.48
C ALA A 485 5.69 -9.03 -28.98
N PRO A 486 5.95 -8.85 -30.29
CA PRO A 486 5.07 -8.33 -31.33
C PRO A 486 3.98 -9.28 -31.86
N GLY A 487 3.91 -10.51 -31.35
CA GLY A 487 2.89 -11.49 -31.77
C GLY A 487 3.16 -12.10 -33.15
N GLU A 488 2.41 -13.15 -33.49
CA GLU A 488 2.60 -13.89 -34.75
C GLU A 488 2.30 -13.01 -35.98
N THR A 489 1.32 -12.15 -35.88
CA THR A 489 0.88 -11.29 -36.99
C THR A 489 1.87 -10.19 -37.34
N PHE A 490 2.66 -9.72 -36.37
CA PHE A 490 3.58 -8.61 -36.53
C PHE A 490 5.05 -9.03 -36.66
N GLN A 491 5.36 -10.32 -36.57
CA GLN A 491 6.74 -10.85 -36.68
C GLN A 491 7.53 -10.32 -37.88
N PRO A 492 6.96 -10.20 -39.09
CA PRO A 492 7.73 -9.69 -40.24
C PRO A 492 8.17 -8.25 -40.08
N ASN A 493 7.54 -7.49 -39.19
CA ASN A 493 7.78 -6.07 -39.00
C ASN A 493 8.57 -5.76 -37.71
N ALA A 494 8.90 -6.78 -36.89
CA ALA A 494 9.70 -6.59 -35.71
C ALA A 494 11.12 -6.13 -36.07
N ARG A 495 11.61 -5.10 -35.40
CA ARG A 495 12.93 -4.52 -35.65
C ARG A 495 13.92 -5.02 -34.61
N PRO A 496 15.23 -5.06 -34.93
CA PRO A 496 16.25 -5.26 -33.92
C PRO A 496 16.13 -4.20 -32.82
N GLY A 497 15.95 -4.64 -31.58
CA GLY A 497 15.75 -3.74 -30.43
C GLY A 497 14.29 -3.56 -30.01
N ASP A 498 13.31 -4.06 -30.77
CA ASP A 498 11.93 -4.10 -30.31
C ASP A 498 11.81 -5.03 -29.08
N PRO A 499 11.10 -4.61 -28.02
CA PRO A 499 10.91 -5.43 -26.84
C PRO A 499 10.04 -6.65 -27.16
N VAL A 500 10.36 -7.78 -26.56
CA VAL A 500 9.49 -8.95 -26.54
C VAL A 500 8.77 -8.97 -25.20
N ILE A 501 7.45 -8.84 -25.23
CA ILE A 501 6.61 -8.81 -24.04
C ILE A 501 5.83 -10.13 -24.00
N LEU A 502 5.92 -10.83 -22.88
CA LEU A 502 5.22 -12.10 -22.66
C LEU A 502 4.19 -11.89 -21.55
N ASN A 503 2.92 -12.13 -21.85
CA ASN A 503 1.82 -12.04 -20.90
C ASN A 503 1.40 -13.43 -20.47
N PHE A 504 1.38 -13.65 -19.18
CA PHE A 504 0.92 -14.90 -18.56
C PHE A 504 -0.38 -14.63 -17.78
N ASN A 505 -1.15 -15.73 -17.51
CA ASN A 505 -2.32 -15.66 -16.62
C ASN A 505 -1.93 -15.47 -15.17
#